data_c7965bb49b88658a4e3804a3a3efee44
#
_entry.id   c7965bb49b88658a4e3804a3a3efee44
#
_cell.length_a   1.000
_cell.length_b   1.000
_cell.length_c   1.000
_cell.angle_alpha   90.00
_cell.angle_beta   90.00
_cell.angle_gamma   90.00
#
_symmetry.space_group_name_H-M   'P 1'
#
loop_
_entity.id
_entity.type
_entity.pdbx_description
1 polymer ?
#
loop_
_entity_poly.entity_id
_entity_poly.type
_entity_poly.pdbx_seq_one_letter_code
_entity_poly.pdbx_strand_id
1 'polypeptide(L)'
;MQISGKVVVITGGSGGIGRAMAEKFLAGNAKAVVLADLDQSAVETAAAALGCSGLACDVTSEAQVQALVDSVVTEHGQIDLFCSNAGAGGQGVLTDAENDVWQKQWELHVMSHVYAARAVLPGMLARGEGYLLNTASAAGLLAALGSGPYSVTKAAAVKLAEFLAITHGDEGIRVSVLCPQGVNTAMAPRGLGDGQTDGIIEPEALANCVMEAIEDERFHVLPHPEVEEYVRRKGDNVDRWLLGMRRLRRQSMEQVEG
;
A
#
# COMPACT_ATOMS: atom_id res chain seq x y z
N MET A 1 -17.20 -4.06 -2.39
CA MET A 1 -17.09 -5.42 -2.99
C MET A 1 -17.08 -6.46 -1.87
N GLN A 2 -17.81 -7.57 -2.01
CA GLN A 2 -17.70 -8.70 -1.08
C GLN A 2 -16.53 -9.61 -1.46
N ILE A 3 -15.71 -10.01 -0.49
CA ILE A 3 -14.52 -10.84 -0.73
C ILE A 3 -14.87 -12.32 -0.99
N SER A 4 -16.01 -12.78 -0.50
CA SER A 4 -16.44 -14.17 -0.68
C SER A 4 -16.49 -14.55 -2.16
N GLY A 5 -15.81 -15.66 -2.52
CA GLY A 5 -15.72 -16.16 -3.88
C GLY A 5 -14.77 -15.42 -4.82
N LYS A 6 -14.06 -14.40 -4.36
CA LYS A 6 -13.14 -13.58 -5.17
C LYS A 6 -11.72 -14.14 -5.23
N VAL A 7 -11.04 -13.89 -6.32
CA VAL A 7 -9.61 -14.18 -6.52
C VAL A 7 -8.80 -12.93 -6.20
N VAL A 8 -7.88 -13.05 -5.26
CA VAL A 8 -7.11 -11.93 -4.71
C VAL A 8 -5.62 -12.15 -4.92
N VAL A 9 -4.92 -11.12 -5.39
CA VAL A 9 -3.44 -11.09 -5.48
C VAL A 9 -2.92 -10.03 -4.52
N ILE A 10 -1.86 -10.36 -3.75
CA ILE A 10 -1.24 -9.43 -2.79
C ILE A 10 0.28 -9.42 -3.01
N THR A 11 0.84 -8.29 -3.44
CA THR A 11 2.29 -8.11 -3.51
C THR A 11 2.86 -7.70 -2.15
N GLY A 12 4.11 -8.06 -1.85
CA GLY A 12 4.66 -7.94 -0.50
C GLY A 12 3.92 -8.86 0.49
N GLY A 13 3.49 -10.03 -0.01
CA GLY A 13 2.60 -10.96 0.69
C GLY A 13 3.23 -11.70 1.86
N SER A 14 4.56 -11.80 1.91
CA SER A 14 5.29 -12.37 3.05
C SER A 14 5.44 -11.40 4.23
N GLY A 15 5.27 -10.09 3.98
CA GLY A 15 5.39 -9.03 4.98
C GLY A 15 4.17 -8.91 5.90
N GLY A 16 4.32 -8.22 7.03
CA GLY A 16 3.30 -8.15 8.08
C GLY A 16 1.93 -7.67 7.60
N ILE A 17 1.86 -6.59 6.81
CA ILE A 17 0.59 -6.05 6.27
C ILE A 17 0.00 -7.01 5.23
N GLY A 18 0.82 -7.46 4.26
CA GLY A 18 0.37 -8.35 3.20
C GLY A 18 -0.18 -9.67 3.75
N ARG A 19 0.54 -10.26 4.71
CA ARG A 19 0.12 -11.48 5.39
C ARG A 19 -1.19 -11.30 6.17
N ALA A 20 -1.33 -10.21 6.94
CA ALA A 20 -2.55 -9.95 7.70
C ALA A 20 -3.77 -9.74 6.79
N MET A 21 -3.60 -9.05 5.66
CA MET A 21 -4.65 -8.94 4.66
C MET A 21 -5.02 -10.30 4.08
N ALA A 22 -4.03 -11.15 3.76
CA ALA A 22 -4.28 -12.50 3.26
C ALA A 22 -5.08 -13.35 4.24
N GLU A 23 -4.69 -13.36 5.52
CA GLU A 23 -5.43 -14.05 6.60
C GLU A 23 -6.88 -13.59 6.66
N LYS A 24 -7.10 -12.27 6.56
CA LYS A 24 -8.45 -11.69 6.62
C LYS A 24 -9.28 -12.05 5.40
N PHE A 25 -8.71 -12.02 4.19
CA PHE A 25 -9.41 -12.38 2.96
C PHE A 25 -9.76 -13.87 2.91
N LEU A 26 -8.86 -14.75 3.36
CA LEU A 26 -9.14 -16.17 3.49
C LEU A 26 -10.27 -16.44 4.49
N ALA A 27 -10.24 -15.78 5.65
CA ALA A 27 -11.33 -15.85 6.64
C ALA A 27 -12.66 -15.31 6.08
N GLY A 28 -12.61 -14.35 5.14
CA GLY A 28 -13.75 -13.82 4.38
C GLY A 28 -14.23 -14.72 3.24
N ASN A 29 -13.72 -15.96 3.15
CA ASN A 29 -14.05 -16.95 2.11
C ASN A 29 -13.68 -16.50 0.68
N ALA A 30 -12.54 -15.81 0.50
CA ALA A 30 -11.96 -15.63 -0.83
C ALA A 30 -11.84 -16.98 -1.54
N LYS A 31 -12.14 -17.03 -2.84
CA LYS A 31 -11.98 -18.24 -3.67
C LYS A 31 -10.51 -18.67 -3.75
N ALA A 32 -9.62 -17.69 -3.90
CA ALA A 32 -8.19 -17.89 -3.90
C ALA A 32 -7.49 -16.61 -3.41
N VAL A 33 -6.39 -16.79 -2.69
CA VAL A 33 -5.44 -15.72 -2.35
C VAL A 33 -4.07 -16.14 -2.86
N VAL A 34 -3.43 -15.29 -3.65
CA VAL A 34 -2.09 -15.51 -4.18
C VAL A 34 -1.16 -14.43 -3.62
N LEU A 35 -0.17 -14.86 -2.86
CA LEU A 35 0.88 -13.99 -2.35
C LEU A 35 2.00 -13.86 -3.39
N ALA A 36 2.49 -12.65 -3.59
CA ALA A 36 3.67 -12.41 -4.39
C ALA A 36 4.71 -11.64 -3.56
N ASP A 37 5.97 -12.04 -3.62
CA ASP A 37 7.06 -11.36 -2.93
C ASP A 37 8.38 -11.56 -3.66
N LEU A 38 9.37 -10.71 -3.39
CA LEU A 38 10.70 -10.79 -3.99
C LEU A 38 11.44 -12.07 -3.56
N ASP A 39 11.32 -12.45 -2.27
CA ASP A 39 11.97 -13.63 -1.69
C ASP A 39 11.05 -14.85 -1.84
N GLN A 40 11.45 -15.77 -2.72
CA GLN A 40 10.72 -17.02 -2.99
C GLN A 40 10.52 -17.85 -1.72
N SER A 41 11.54 -18.02 -0.90
CA SER A 41 11.46 -18.84 0.31
C SER A 41 10.51 -18.24 1.35
N ALA A 42 10.55 -16.90 1.50
CA ALA A 42 9.67 -16.19 2.42
C ALA A 42 8.21 -16.27 1.98
N VAL A 43 7.92 -16.08 0.68
CA VAL A 43 6.54 -16.14 0.18
C VAL A 43 5.96 -17.55 0.21
N GLU A 44 6.75 -18.58 -0.13
CA GLU A 44 6.33 -19.98 -0.03
C GLU A 44 6.04 -20.37 1.43
N THR A 45 6.89 -19.94 2.37
CA THR A 45 6.67 -20.20 3.80
C THR A 45 5.40 -19.53 4.30
N ALA A 46 5.17 -18.26 3.93
CA ALA A 46 3.96 -17.53 4.30
C ALA A 46 2.71 -18.17 3.70
N ALA A 47 2.75 -18.50 2.42
CA ALA A 47 1.64 -19.13 1.70
C ALA A 47 1.29 -20.52 2.29
N ALA A 48 2.28 -21.36 2.57
CA ALA A 48 2.07 -22.66 3.20
C ALA A 48 1.44 -22.51 4.60
N ALA A 49 1.87 -21.54 5.39
CA ALA A 49 1.29 -21.29 6.72
C ALA A 49 -0.18 -20.84 6.66
N LEU A 50 -0.60 -20.18 5.58
CA LEU A 50 -1.95 -19.68 5.36
C LEU A 50 -2.84 -20.64 4.54
N GLY A 51 -2.25 -21.68 3.94
CA GLY A 51 -2.98 -22.57 3.04
C GLY A 51 -3.38 -21.93 1.72
N CYS A 52 -2.54 -21.03 1.18
CA CYS A 52 -2.77 -20.32 -0.09
C CYS A 52 -1.56 -20.49 -1.03
N SER A 53 -1.58 -19.83 -2.20
CA SER A 53 -0.49 -19.88 -3.18
C SER A 53 0.53 -18.76 -2.95
N GLY A 54 1.81 -19.03 -3.21
CA GLY A 54 2.91 -18.08 -3.14
C GLY A 54 3.79 -18.12 -4.38
N LEU A 55 4.08 -16.97 -4.97
CA LEU A 55 4.88 -16.82 -6.18
C LEU A 55 5.98 -15.76 -5.97
N ALA A 56 7.20 -16.06 -6.41
CA ALA A 56 8.26 -15.06 -6.45
C ALA A 56 7.96 -14.01 -7.52
N CYS A 57 8.07 -12.73 -7.17
CA CYS A 57 7.86 -11.63 -8.10
C CYS A 57 8.61 -10.38 -7.62
N ASP A 58 9.54 -9.90 -8.45
CA ASP A 58 10.07 -8.56 -8.31
C ASP A 58 9.09 -7.57 -8.97
N VAL A 59 8.38 -6.81 -8.13
CA VAL A 59 7.38 -5.83 -8.57
C VAL A 59 7.98 -4.64 -9.33
N THR A 60 9.30 -4.44 -9.30
CA THR A 60 10.00 -3.43 -10.10
C THR A 60 10.24 -3.89 -11.54
N SER A 61 9.96 -5.15 -11.86
CA SER A 61 10.03 -5.73 -13.20
C SER A 61 8.64 -5.87 -13.80
N GLU A 62 8.30 -5.02 -14.79
CA GLU A 62 7.01 -5.11 -15.50
C GLU A 62 6.74 -6.50 -16.07
N ALA A 63 7.77 -7.16 -16.60
CA ALA A 63 7.65 -8.52 -17.16
C ALA A 63 7.30 -9.57 -16.09
N GLN A 64 7.85 -9.46 -14.87
CA GLN A 64 7.51 -10.38 -13.77
C GLN A 64 6.09 -10.13 -13.24
N VAL A 65 5.68 -8.87 -13.17
CA VAL A 65 4.28 -8.52 -12.79
C VAL A 65 3.30 -9.07 -13.81
N GLN A 66 3.59 -8.95 -15.11
CA GLN A 66 2.75 -9.53 -16.15
C GLN A 66 2.70 -11.07 -16.03
N ALA A 67 3.84 -11.73 -15.84
CA ALA A 67 3.90 -13.18 -15.67
C ALA A 67 3.12 -13.66 -14.43
N LEU A 68 3.17 -12.91 -13.32
CA LEU A 68 2.35 -13.17 -12.12
C LEU A 68 0.86 -13.13 -12.47
N VAL A 69 0.41 -12.06 -13.14
CA VAL A 69 -1.00 -11.90 -13.53
C VAL A 69 -1.44 -13.02 -14.48
N ASP A 70 -0.63 -13.34 -15.49
CA ASP A 70 -0.92 -14.41 -16.46
C ASP A 70 -1.03 -15.79 -15.79
N SER A 71 -0.16 -16.08 -14.82
CA SER A 71 -0.20 -17.30 -14.03
C SER A 71 -1.49 -17.41 -13.22
N VAL A 72 -1.87 -16.36 -12.51
CA VAL A 72 -3.09 -16.35 -11.69
C VAL A 72 -4.34 -16.45 -12.58
N VAL A 73 -4.38 -15.75 -13.70
CA VAL A 73 -5.51 -15.83 -14.65
C VAL A 73 -5.61 -17.23 -15.27
N THR A 74 -4.48 -17.87 -15.59
CA THR A 74 -4.45 -19.25 -16.11
C THR A 74 -5.01 -20.25 -15.09
N GLU A 75 -4.65 -20.10 -13.82
CA GLU A 75 -5.06 -21.04 -12.77
C GLU A 75 -6.49 -20.81 -12.27
N HIS A 76 -6.89 -19.54 -12.09
CA HIS A 76 -8.13 -19.18 -11.41
C HIS A 76 -9.19 -18.55 -12.33
N GLY A 77 -8.82 -18.21 -13.57
CA GLY A 77 -9.69 -17.65 -14.60
C GLY A 77 -9.71 -16.11 -14.62
N GLN A 78 -9.53 -15.46 -13.47
CA GLN A 78 -9.57 -13.99 -13.34
C GLN A 78 -8.88 -13.54 -12.06
N ILE A 79 -8.64 -12.22 -11.95
CA ILE A 79 -8.28 -11.54 -10.71
C ILE A 79 -9.38 -10.51 -10.42
N ASP A 80 -9.99 -10.60 -9.23
CA ASP A 80 -11.05 -9.68 -8.80
C ASP A 80 -10.49 -8.50 -8.00
N LEU A 81 -9.50 -8.77 -7.14
CA LEU A 81 -8.82 -7.76 -6.32
C LEU A 81 -7.31 -7.90 -6.48
N PHE A 82 -6.64 -6.81 -6.84
CA PHE A 82 -5.18 -6.73 -6.84
C PHE A 82 -4.70 -5.73 -5.80
N CYS A 83 -3.96 -6.21 -4.80
CA CYS A 83 -3.36 -5.42 -3.74
C CYS A 83 -1.89 -5.12 -4.08
N SER A 84 -1.62 -3.95 -4.64
CA SER A 84 -0.26 -3.43 -4.80
C SER A 84 0.25 -2.95 -3.45
N ASN A 85 0.83 -3.89 -2.66
CA ASN A 85 1.20 -3.63 -1.28
C ASN A 85 2.72 -3.69 -1.04
N ALA A 86 3.51 -4.27 -1.94
CA ALA A 86 4.97 -4.28 -1.83
C ALA A 86 5.54 -2.86 -1.64
N GLY A 87 6.46 -2.74 -0.71
CA GLY A 87 7.07 -1.45 -0.40
C GLY A 87 8.23 -1.60 0.58
N ALA A 88 9.03 -0.56 0.70
CA ALA A 88 10.13 -0.46 1.66
C ALA A 88 10.10 0.90 2.35
N GLY A 89 10.59 0.94 3.59
CA GLY A 89 10.86 2.20 4.27
C GLY A 89 11.94 2.99 3.50
N GLY A 90 11.91 4.31 3.63
CA GLY A 90 12.93 5.17 3.08
C GLY A 90 13.41 6.16 4.11
N GLN A 91 14.70 6.39 4.14
CA GLN A 91 15.33 7.42 4.96
C GLN A 91 16.09 8.40 4.07
N GLY A 92 16.39 9.54 4.60
CA GLY A 92 17.18 10.58 3.96
C GLY A 92 16.38 11.82 3.64
N VAL A 93 16.94 12.96 4.05
CA VAL A 93 16.46 14.27 3.63
C VAL A 93 17.02 14.59 2.25
N LEU A 94 16.47 15.62 1.61
CA LEU A 94 16.81 15.96 0.23
C LEU A 94 18.32 16.10 -0.04
N THR A 95 19.08 16.66 0.92
CA THR A 95 20.51 16.90 0.81
C THR A 95 21.38 15.65 0.90
N ASP A 96 20.87 14.57 1.51
CA ASP A 96 21.65 13.39 1.87
C ASP A 96 21.20 12.14 1.11
N ALA A 97 20.01 12.17 0.50
CA ALA A 97 19.49 11.06 -0.28
C ALA A 97 20.10 11.08 -1.70
N GLU A 98 20.91 10.08 -2.02
CA GLU A 98 21.49 9.90 -3.33
C GLU A 98 20.41 9.65 -4.41
N ASN A 99 20.72 9.93 -5.67
CA ASN A 99 19.78 9.78 -6.78
C ASN A 99 19.28 8.34 -6.95
N ASP A 100 20.12 7.35 -6.65
CA ASP A 100 19.75 5.94 -6.73
C ASP A 100 18.69 5.55 -5.66
N VAL A 101 18.71 6.19 -4.49
CA VAL A 101 17.66 6.02 -3.45
C VAL A 101 16.32 6.52 -3.98
N TRP A 102 16.31 7.70 -4.64
CA TRP A 102 15.13 8.25 -5.28
C TRP A 102 14.60 7.33 -6.37
N GLN A 103 15.49 6.84 -7.25
CA GLN A 103 15.10 5.97 -8.35
C GLN A 103 14.52 4.63 -7.84
N LYS A 104 15.20 3.99 -6.89
CA LYS A 104 14.71 2.73 -6.28
C LYS A 104 13.35 2.89 -5.62
N GLN A 105 13.14 4.00 -4.89
CA GLN A 105 11.85 4.28 -4.27
C GLN A 105 10.76 4.57 -5.31
N TRP A 106 11.10 5.23 -6.42
CA TRP A 106 10.17 5.49 -7.52
C TRP A 106 9.74 4.19 -8.20
N GLU A 107 10.70 3.33 -8.55
CA GLU A 107 10.38 2.02 -9.16
C GLU A 107 9.50 1.17 -8.24
N LEU A 108 9.83 1.13 -6.95
CA LEU A 108 9.11 0.29 -5.99
C LEU A 108 7.73 0.85 -5.61
N HIS A 109 7.59 2.17 -5.40
CA HIS A 109 6.35 2.75 -4.85
C HIS A 109 5.42 3.36 -5.90
N VAL A 110 5.92 3.56 -7.13
CA VAL A 110 5.12 4.18 -8.19
C VAL A 110 5.01 3.24 -9.39
N MET A 111 6.15 2.85 -9.98
CA MET A 111 6.12 2.05 -11.22
C MET A 111 5.54 0.66 -10.98
N SER A 112 5.78 0.04 -9.84
CA SER A 112 5.15 -1.24 -9.49
C SER A 112 3.61 -1.20 -9.52
N HIS A 113 3.01 -0.11 -9.03
CA HIS A 113 1.56 0.10 -9.11
C HIS A 113 1.08 0.35 -10.55
N VAL A 114 1.89 1.04 -11.37
CA VAL A 114 1.62 1.23 -12.79
C VAL A 114 1.65 -0.11 -13.53
N TYR A 115 2.67 -0.94 -13.28
CA TYR A 115 2.80 -2.26 -13.91
C TYR A 115 1.63 -3.18 -13.52
N ALA A 116 1.26 -3.20 -12.24
CA ALA A 116 0.11 -3.95 -11.76
C ALA A 116 -1.19 -3.50 -12.44
N ALA A 117 -1.46 -2.20 -12.48
CA ALA A 117 -2.65 -1.66 -13.12
C ALA A 117 -2.70 -2.02 -14.61
N ARG A 118 -1.60 -1.85 -15.35
CA ARG A 118 -1.51 -2.23 -16.77
C ARG A 118 -1.79 -3.71 -17.03
N ALA A 119 -1.30 -4.58 -16.14
CA ALA A 119 -1.46 -6.02 -16.28
C ALA A 119 -2.89 -6.49 -16.00
N VAL A 120 -3.59 -5.90 -15.00
CA VAL A 120 -4.91 -6.42 -14.59
C VAL A 120 -6.09 -5.68 -15.21
N LEU A 121 -5.96 -4.37 -15.51
CA LEU A 121 -7.05 -3.55 -16.01
C LEU A 121 -7.70 -4.10 -17.31
N PRO A 122 -6.97 -4.59 -18.31
CA PRO A 122 -7.61 -5.12 -19.53
C PRO A 122 -8.65 -6.22 -19.22
N GLY A 123 -8.31 -7.15 -18.32
CA GLY A 123 -9.23 -8.21 -17.92
C GLY A 123 -10.39 -7.71 -17.06
N MET A 124 -10.14 -6.77 -16.16
CA MET A 124 -11.16 -6.16 -15.30
C MET A 124 -12.16 -5.32 -16.13
N LEU A 125 -11.67 -4.47 -17.04
CA LEU A 125 -12.49 -3.64 -17.93
C LEU A 125 -13.34 -4.49 -18.86
N ALA A 126 -12.80 -5.57 -19.42
CA ALA A 126 -13.55 -6.49 -20.29
C ALA A 126 -14.76 -7.13 -19.57
N ARG A 127 -14.69 -7.27 -18.24
CA ARG A 127 -15.80 -7.79 -17.40
C ARG A 127 -16.69 -6.68 -16.83
N GLY A 128 -16.23 -5.43 -16.85
CA GLY A 128 -16.90 -4.32 -16.17
C GLY A 128 -16.86 -4.43 -14.64
N GLU A 129 -15.90 -5.18 -14.09
CA GLU A 129 -15.74 -5.39 -12.65
C GLU A 129 -14.28 -5.63 -12.29
N GLY A 130 -13.79 -4.93 -11.27
CA GLY A 130 -12.45 -5.11 -10.70
C GLY A 130 -12.18 -4.19 -9.53
N TYR A 131 -11.19 -4.54 -8.72
CA TYR A 131 -10.79 -3.74 -7.57
C TYR A 131 -9.27 -3.62 -7.48
N LEU A 132 -8.77 -2.40 -7.31
CA LEU A 132 -7.36 -2.10 -7.05
C LEU A 132 -7.20 -1.51 -5.65
N LEU A 133 -6.38 -2.14 -4.82
CA LEU A 133 -5.96 -1.60 -3.53
C LEU A 133 -4.49 -1.20 -3.60
N ASN A 134 -4.20 0.09 -3.49
CA ASN A 134 -2.84 0.63 -3.54
C ASN A 134 -2.37 0.99 -2.12
N THR A 135 -1.31 0.34 -1.63
CA THR A 135 -0.73 0.69 -0.33
C THR A 135 0.24 1.87 -0.48
N ALA A 136 -0.26 3.05 -0.10
CA ALA A 136 0.55 4.26 0.01
C ALA A 136 1.09 4.41 1.46
N SER A 137 0.79 5.49 2.12
CA SER A 137 1.12 5.82 3.51
C SER A 137 0.44 7.14 3.90
N ALA A 138 0.23 7.40 5.16
CA ALA A 138 -0.11 8.74 5.66
C ALA A 138 0.94 9.79 5.22
N ALA A 139 2.19 9.38 5.04
CA ALA A 139 3.25 10.22 4.48
C ALA A 139 2.94 10.74 3.06
N GLY A 140 2.14 10.01 2.28
CA GLY A 140 1.70 10.45 0.95
C GLY A 140 0.61 11.54 0.99
N LEU A 141 -0.17 11.57 2.06
CA LEU A 141 -1.19 12.60 2.29
C LEU A 141 -0.64 13.82 3.03
N LEU A 142 0.28 13.59 3.97
CA LEU A 142 0.79 14.61 4.89
C LEU A 142 2.24 15.01 4.58
N ALA A 143 3.20 14.27 5.00
CA ALA A 143 4.63 14.17 4.72
C ALA A 143 5.32 13.49 5.91
N ALA A 144 6.33 12.66 5.69
CA ALA A 144 7.20 12.13 6.74
C ALA A 144 8.39 13.08 6.95
N LEU A 145 8.66 13.46 8.20
CA LEU A 145 9.67 14.47 8.53
C LEU A 145 11.12 14.06 8.21
N GLY A 146 11.40 12.76 8.23
CA GLY A 146 12.74 12.21 8.03
C GLY A 146 12.99 11.58 6.66
N SER A 147 12.01 11.61 5.72
CA SER A 147 12.16 10.95 4.43
C SER A 147 11.47 11.69 3.28
N GLY A 148 12.27 12.45 2.54
CA GLY A 148 11.82 13.14 1.33
C GLY A 148 11.43 12.17 0.21
N PRO A 149 12.30 11.22 -0.20
CA PRO A 149 12.00 10.25 -1.26
C PRO A 149 10.73 9.44 -0.97
N TYR A 150 10.57 8.96 0.25
CA TYR A 150 9.39 8.20 0.66
C TYR A 150 8.11 9.02 0.57
N SER A 151 8.10 10.25 1.13
CA SER A 151 6.93 11.13 1.09
C SER A 151 6.49 11.44 -0.33
N VAL A 152 7.45 11.77 -1.21
CA VAL A 152 7.16 12.11 -2.61
C VAL A 152 6.61 10.91 -3.38
N THR A 153 7.24 9.75 -3.24
CA THR A 153 6.80 8.54 -3.97
C THR A 153 5.46 8.01 -3.44
N LYS A 154 5.21 8.09 -2.12
CA LYS A 154 3.90 7.72 -1.56
C LYS A 154 2.80 8.73 -1.92
N ALA A 155 3.12 10.02 -2.08
CA ALA A 155 2.17 11.00 -2.63
C ALA A 155 1.86 10.72 -4.12
N ALA A 156 2.84 10.29 -4.91
CA ALA A 156 2.63 9.87 -6.28
C ALA A 156 1.73 8.61 -6.37
N ALA A 157 1.90 7.65 -5.45
CA ALA A 157 1.02 6.47 -5.36
C ALA A 157 -0.44 6.84 -5.03
N VAL A 158 -0.65 7.80 -4.12
CA VAL A 158 -2.01 8.35 -3.85
C VAL A 158 -2.58 8.99 -5.10
N LYS A 159 -1.80 9.83 -5.80
CA LYS A 159 -2.27 10.50 -7.02
C LYS A 159 -2.56 9.53 -8.15
N LEU A 160 -1.79 8.45 -8.29
CA LEU A 160 -2.07 7.38 -9.25
C LEU A 160 -3.39 6.69 -8.93
N ALA A 161 -3.65 6.37 -7.65
CA ALA A 161 -4.92 5.76 -7.23
C ALA A 161 -6.11 6.68 -7.52
N GLU A 162 -6.01 7.99 -7.24
CA GLU A 162 -7.04 8.98 -7.61
C GLU A 162 -7.29 9.00 -9.13
N PHE A 163 -6.21 9.02 -9.92
CA PHE A 163 -6.32 9.01 -11.38
C PHE A 163 -7.05 7.77 -11.89
N LEU A 164 -6.71 6.59 -11.36
CA LEU A 164 -7.37 5.32 -11.73
C LEU A 164 -8.85 5.32 -11.33
N ALA A 165 -9.18 5.80 -10.14
CA ALA A 165 -10.55 5.90 -9.66
C ALA A 165 -11.40 6.84 -10.53
N ILE A 166 -10.86 7.99 -10.91
CA ILE A 166 -11.52 8.97 -11.78
C ILE A 166 -11.71 8.41 -13.19
N THR A 167 -10.67 7.76 -13.73
CA THR A 167 -10.69 7.32 -15.13
C THR A 167 -11.59 6.11 -15.36
N HIS A 168 -11.59 5.14 -14.44
CA HIS A 168 -12.21 3.83 -14.64
C HIS A 168 -13.40 3.56 -13.69
N GLY A 169 -13.77 4.53 -12.84
CA GLY A 169 -14.88 4.35 -11.89
C GLY A 169 -16.22 4.04 -12.56
N ASP A 170 -16.52 4.72 -13.66
CA ASP A 170 -17.76 4.49 -14.43
C ASP A 170 -17.69 3.23 -15.30
N GLU A 171 -16.50 2.64 -15.45
CA GLU A 171 -16.27 1.38 -16.17
C GLU A 171 -16.32 0.15 -15.24
N GLY A 172 -16.77 0.33 -13.97
CA GLY A 172 -16.93 -0.75 -12.99
C GLY A 172 -15.67 -1.08 -12.19
N ILE A 173 -14.62 -0.26 -12.28
CA ILE A 173 -13.40 -0.46 -11.50
C ILE A 173 -13.46 0.34 -10.20
N ARG A 174 -13.27 -0.34 -9.08
CA ARG A 174 -13.14 0.28 -7.76
C ARG A 174 -11.67 0.42 -7.39
N VAL A 175 -11.34 1.50 -6.72
CA VAL A 175 -9.95 1.78 -6.30
C VAL A 175 -9.97 2.29 -4.87
N SER A 176 -9.12 1.70 -4.04
CA SER A 176 -8.83 2.21 -2.69
C SER A 176 -7.34 2.49 -2.53
N VAL A 177 -7.02 3.46 -1.70
CA VAL A 177 -5.65 3.76 -1.30
C VAL A 177 -5.50 3.62 0.22
N LEU A 178 -4.66 2.67 0.62
CA LEU A 178 -4.34 2.39 2.03
C LEU A 178 -3.23 3.33 2.50
N CYS A 179 -3.53 4.16 3.48
CA CYS A 179 -2.62 5.21 3.99
C CYS A 179 -2.36 5.06 5.50
N PRO A 180 -1.62 4.04 5.94
CA PRO A 180 -1.31 3.83 7.35
C PRO A 180 -0.22 4.80 7.85
N GLN A 181 -0.19 5.02 9.16
CA GLN A 181 0.97 5.47 9.91
C GLN A 181 1.79 4.25 10.39
N GLY A 182 2.26 4.24 11.65
CA GLY A 182 3.03 3.14 12.21
C GLY A 182 2.24 1.84 12.34
N VAL A 183 2.77 0.75 11.78
CA VAL A 183 2.22 -0.60 11.90
C VAL A 183 3.31 -1.51 12.44
N ASN A 184 2.97 -2.39 13.40
CA ASN A 184 3.91 -3.32 14.03
C ASN A 184 4.35 -4.43 13.05
N THR A 185 5.35 -4.11 12.25
CA THR A 185 5.95 -5.00 11.23
C THR A 185 7.47 -4.89 11.29
N ALA A 186 8.16 -5.72 10.52
CA ALA A 186 9.62 -5.59 10.37
C ALA A 186 10.05 -4.21 9.81
N MET A 187 9.15 -3.51 9.14
CA MET A 187 9.34 -2.16 8.59
C MET A 187 8.94 -1.06 9.58
N ALA A 188 8.45 -1.42 10.77
CA ALA A 188 8.01 -0.42 11.75
C ALA A 188 9.08 0.64 11.99
N PRO A 189 8.72 1.92 12.08
CA PRO A 189 9.67 2.99 12.37
C PRO A 189 10.40 2.69 13.69
N ARG A 190 11.73 2.67 13.64
CA ARG A 190 12.56 2.50 14.82
C ARG A 190 13.10 3.86 15.22
N GLY A 191 12.69 4.35 16.40
CA GLY A 191 13.11 5.65 16.91
C GLY A 191 12.00 6.69 16.94
N LEU A 192 12.37 7.92 17.35
CA LEU A 192 11.46 9.05 17.39
C LEU A 192 11.13 9.51 15.97
N GLY A 193 9.86 9.50 15.62
CA GLY A 193 9.39 9.94 14.32
C GLY A 193 7.90 10.24 14.33
N ASP A 194 7.49 11.07 13.40
CA ASP A 194 6.09 11.46 13.17
C ASP A 194 5.16 10.27 12.84
N GLY A 195 5.71 9.16 12.32
CA GLY A 195 4.96 7.93 12.05
C GLY A 195 4.46 7.17 13.28
N GLN A 196 4.83 7.62 14.49
CA GLN A 196 4.39 7.05 15.77
C GLN A 196 3.52 8.02 16.59
N THR A 197 3.21 9.19 16.07
CA THR A 197 2.50 10.26 16.80
C THR A 197 1.18 9.77 17.38
N ASP A 198 0.45 8.95 16.63
CA ASP A 198 -0.86 8.41 17.04
C ASP A 198 -0.78 6.92 17.44
N GLY A 199 0.44 6.43 17.67
CA GLY A 199 0.72 5.05 18.09
C GLY A 199 1.06 4.11 16.93
N ILE A 200 1.38 2.87 17.30
CA ILE A 200 1.64 1.78 16.37
C ILE A 200 0.49 0.79 16.50
N ILE A 201 -0.16 0.46 15.40
CA ILE A 201 -1.24 -0.53 15.38
C ILE A 201 -0.73 -1.90 14.94
N GLU A 202 -1.45 -2.94 15.32
CA GLU A 202 -1.18 -4.29 14.86
C GLU A 202 -1.65 -4.49 13.40
N PRO A 203 -0.95 -5.33 12.60
CA PRO A 203 -1.34 -5.62 11.22
C PRO A 203 -2.77 -6.14 11.07
N GLU A 204 -3.28 -6.87 12.06
CA GLU A 204 -4.65 -7.37 12.09
C GLU A 204 -5.68 -6.23 12.14
N ALA A 205 -5.44 -5.20 12.95
CA ALA A 205 -6.33 -4.04 13.03
C ALA A 205 -6.38 -3.29 11.69
N LEU A 206 -5.21 -3.15 11.02
CA LEU A 206 -5.14 -2.60 9.67
C LEU A 206 -5.95 -3.46 8.68
N ALA A 207 -5.78 -4.78 8.69
CA ALA A 207 -6.48 -5.69 7.78
C ALA A 207 -8.00 -5.65 7.98
N ASN A 208 -8.49 -5.47 9.21
CA ASN A 208 -9.90 -5.24 9.48
C ASN A 208 -10.40 -3.96 8.82
N CYS A 209 -9.66 -2.86 8.97
CA CYS A 209 -10.00 -1.58 8.32
C CYS A 209 -10.02 -1.70 6.78
N VAL A 210 -9.08 -2.47 6.20
CA VAL A 210 -9.04 -2.76 4.75
C VAL A 210 -10.30 -3.53 4.32
N MET A 211 -10.69 -4.57 5.06
CA MET A 211 -11.86 -5.37 4.73
C MET A 211 -13.13 -4.52 4.70
N GLU A 212 -13.36 -3.72 5.76
CA GLU A 212 -14.49 -2.80 5.84
C GLU A 212 -14.49 -1.78 4.68
N ALA A 213 -13.32 -1.23 4.35
CA ALA A 213 -13.19 -0.27 3.28
C ALA A 213 -13.49 -0.87 1.90
N ILE A 214 -13.08 -2.12 1.65
CA ILE A 214 -13.39 -2.85 0.40
C ILE A 214 -14.90 -3.15 0.32
N GLU A 215 -15.53 -3.54 1.42
CA GLU A 215 -16.98 -3.79 1.46
C GLU A 215 -17.78 -2.53 1.17
N ASP A 216 -17.39 -1.41 1.76
CA ASP A 216 -17.99 -0.08 1.58
C ASP A 216 -17.55 0.65 0.30
N GLU A 217 -16.56 0.10 -0.43
CA GLU A 217 -15.94 0.73 -1.62
C GLU A 217 -15.35 2.12 -1.33
N ARG A 218 -14.82 2.32 -0.11
CA ARG A 218 -14.22 3.59 0.31
C ARG A 218 -12.88 3.82 -0.38
N PHE A 219 -12.67 5.01 -0.92
CA PHE A 219 -11.41 5.36 -1.58
C PHE A 219 -10.23 5.44 -0.60
N HIS A 220 -10.35 6.26 0.47
CA HIS A 220 -9.32 6.32 1.52
C HIS A 220 -9.52 5.23 2.56
N VAL A 221 -8.48 4.43 2.78
CA VAL A 221 -8.39 3.47 3.88
C VAL A 221 -7.41 4.00 4.89
N LEU A 222 -7.93 4.52 6.01
CA LEU A 222 -7.18 5.22 7.05
C LEU A 222 -7.23 4.42 8.36
N PRO A 223 -6.30 3.48 8.58
CA PRO A 223 -6.29 2.68 9.82
C PRO A 223 -6.02 3.50 11.08
N HIS A 224 -5.45 4.70 10.93
CA HIS A 224 -5.32 5.71 11.98
C HIS A 224 -6.32 6.83 11.68
N PRO A 225 -7.43 6.92 12.42
CA PRO A 225 -8.50 7.87 12.12
C PRO A 225 -8.07 9.33 12.23
N GLU A 226 -7.03 9.63 13.00
CA GLU A 226 -6.46 10.98 13.16
C GLU A 226 -5.96 11.55 11.82
N VAL A 227 -5.55 10.69 10.90
CA VAL A 227 -5.05 11.10 9.58
C VAL A 227 -6.11 11.87 8.79
N GLU A 228 -7.38 11.51 8.91
CA GLU A 228 -8.48 12.23 8.24
C GLU A 228 -8.55 13.69 8.71
N GLU A 229 -8.47 13.91 10.02
CA GLU A 229 -8.48 15.25 10.60
C GLU A 229 -7.23 16.05 10.18
N TYR A 230 -6.07 15.40 10.10
CA TYR A 230 -4.85 16.08 9.64
C TYR A 230 -4.94 16.50 8.17
N VAL A 231 -5.49 15.65 7.31
CA VAL A 231 -5.74 15.98 5.90
C VAL A 231 -6.70 17.16 5.78
N ARG A 232 -7.79 17.17 6.58
CA ARG A 232 -8.74 18.26 6.62
C ARG A 232 -8.07 19.57 7.05
N ARG A 233 -7.30 19.57 8.14
CA ARG A 233 -6.56 20.75 8.62
C ARG A 233 -5.56 21.28 7.61
N LYS A 234 -4.88 20.39 6.88
CA LYS A 234 -3.96 20.76 5.80
C LYS A 234 -4.70 21.42 4.65
N GLY A 235 -5.88 20.90 4.27
CA GLY A 235 -6.71 21.47 3.21
C GLY A 235 -7.31 22.82 3.59
N ASP A 236 -7.71 22.99 4.84
CA ASP A 236 -8.29 24.26 5.33
C ASP A 236 -7.31 25.43 5.29
N ASN A 237 -6.03 25.19 5.65
CA ASN A 237 -4.99 26.22 5.63
C ASN A 237 -3.59 25.60 5.59
N VAL A 238 -3.02 25.49 4.40
CA VAL A 238 -1.71 24.85 4.17
C VAL A 238 -0.57 25.60 4.85
N ASP A 239 -0.60 26.94 4.91
CA ASP A 239 0.48 27.73 5.54
C ASP A 239 0.52 27.48 7.05
N ARG A 240 -0.65 27.47 7.70
CA ARG A 240 -0.78 27.11 9.12
C ARG A 240 -0.31 25.68 9.38
N TRP A 241 -0.67 24.76 8.51
CA TRP A 241 -0.22 23.36 8.58
C TRP A 241 1.31 23.28 8.52
N LEU A 242 1.95 23.91 7.54
CA LEU A 242 3.40 23.93 7.39
C LEU A 242 4.11 24.52 8.61
N LEU A 243 3.56 25.56 9.23
CA LEU A 243 4.10 26.10 10.49
C LEU A 243 4.00 25.09 11.65
N GLY A 244 2.93 24.30 11.70
CA GLY A 244 2.76 23.19 12.65
C GLY A 244 3.81 22.09 12.44
N MET A 245 3.97 21.63 11.21
CA MET A 245 4.96 20.60 10.85
C MET A 245 6.40 21.03 11.12
N ARG A 246 6.74 22.32 10.91
CA ARG A 246 8.05 22.88 11.27
C ARG A 246 8.30 22.86 12.78
N ARG A 247 7.28 23.07 13.60
CA ARG A 247 7.39 22.94 15.07
C ARG A 247 7.60 21.48 15.47
N LEU A 248 6.80 20.57 14.92
CA LEU A 248 6.93 19.14 15.17
C LEU A 248 8.33 18.64 14.80
N ARG A 249 8.86 19.03 13.65
CA ARG A 249 10.22 18.67 13.24
C ARG A 249 11.28 19.15 14.24
N ARG A 250 11.22 20.39 14.75
CA ARG A 250 12.17 20.88 15.76
C ARG A 250 12.10 20.04 17.04
N GLN A 251 10.90 19.77 17.54
CA GLN A 251 10.70 18.94 18.74
C GLN A 251 11.26 17.52 18.58
N SER A 252 11.06 16.91 17.42
CA SER A 252 11.59 15.58 17.12
C SER A 252 13.13 15.57 17.06
N MET A 253 13.77 16.63 16.57
CA MET A 253 15.22 16.75 16.53
C MET A 253 15.82 16.94 17.93
N GLU A 254 15.22 17.77 18.78
CA GLU A 254 15.65 18.00 20.17
C GLU A 254 15.60 16.69 21.01
N GLN A 255 14.65 15.81 20.73
CA GLN A 255 14.54 14.50 21.42
C GLN A 255 15.59 13.48 20.97
N VAL A 256 16.22 13.65 19.81
CA VAL A 256 17.27 12.75 19.31
C VAL A 256 18.66 13.17 19.81
N GLU A 257 18.86 14.45 20.13
CA GLU A 257 20.14 15.03 20.57
C GLU A 257 20.34 14.97 22.11
N GLY A 258 19.28 14.71 22.89
CA GLY A 258 19.30 14.61 24.36
C GLY A 258 19.24 13.17 24.86
#